data_aef58a4e40579576613c96c274c85a9d
#
_entry.id   aef58a4e40579576613c96c274c85a9d
#
_cell.length_a   1.000
_cell.length_b   1.000
_cell.length_c   1.000
_cell.angle_alpha   90.00
_cell.angle_beta   90.00
_cell.angle_gamma   90.00
#
_symmetry.space_group_name_H-M   'P 1'
#
loop_
_entity.id
_entity.type
_entity.pdbx_description
1 polymer ?
#
loop_
_entity_poly.entity_id
_entity_poly.type
_entity_poly.pdbx_seq_one_letter_code
_entity_poly.pdbx_strand_id
1 'polypeptide(L)'
;GWIGYVASLVVLAYLIFYFVFNLVSPNLTARYMGFKGYVILTESMAPELVPNDVVFITAYDFDDLKEGDIVAFVDPNNNVVVHYFAEWTVNERGDACFRTRPADPEKPMDYWRITKDKFVGIYSGRIPKVGGFLRVVGSPIGLIAIVVIGVSIYLIVHIFKKPTKEKQEEIAQAGAPEENIIEAEAEVVKEEPKLEEEKKES
;
A
#
# COMPACT_ATOMS: atom_id res chain seq x y z
N GLY A 1 8.61 3.15 24.45
CA GLY A 1 10.00 3.02 24.80
C GLY A 1 10.94 3.19 23.59
N TRP A 2 12.21 3.43 23.83
CA TRP A 2 13.22 3.70 22.82
C TRP A 2 13.34 2.58 21.75
N ILE A 3 13.14 1.33 22.14
CA ILE A 3 13.15 0.17 21.22
C ILE A 3 12.09 0.32 20.13
N GLY A 4 10.87 0.73 20.49
CA GLY A 4 9.79 0.96 19.51
C GLY A 4 10.11 2.11 18.53
N TYR A 5 10.76 3.16 19.01
CA TYR A 5 11.20 4.27 18.17
C TYR A 5 12.30 3.84 17.18
N VAL A 6 13.32 3.10 17.65
CA VAL A 6 14.37 2.56 16.77
C VAL A 6 13.80 1.58 15.75
N ALA A 7 12.90 0.67 16.15
CA ALA A 7 12.23 -0.24 15.24
C ALA A 7 11.43 0.51 14.16
N SER A 8 10.70 1.57 14.53
CA SER A 8 9.97 2.42 13.59
C SER A 8 10.89 3.10 12.57
N LEU A 9 12.06 3.60 13.00
CA LEU A 9 13.05 4.21 12.10
C LEU A 9 13.63 3.19 11.11
N VAL A 10 13.91 1.97 11.56
CA VAL A 10 14.42 0.89 10.70
C VAL A 10 13.38 0.52 9.64
N VAL A 11 12.11 0.36 10.03
CA VAL A 11 11.01 0.08 9.10
C VAL A 11 10.86 1.22 8.09
N LEU A 12 10.89 2.47 8.54
CA LEU A 12 10.79 3.63 7.66
C LEU A 12 11.96 3.69 6.66
N ALA A 13 13.18 3.47 7.12
CA ALA A 13 14.37 3.43 6.25
C ALA A 13 14.26 2.31 5.20
N TYR A 14 13.77 1.12 5.58
CA TYR A 14 13.52 0.03 4.65
C TYR A 14 12.46 0.38 3.61
N LEU A 15 11.34 1.01 4.01
CA LEU A 15 10.29 1.43 3.09
C LEU A 15 10.79 2.48 2.09
N ILE A 16 11.59 3.45 2.54
CA ILE A 16 12.22 4.45 1.67
C ILE A 16 13.16 3.76 0.68
N PHE A 17 14.02 2.86 1.17
CA PHE A 17 14.93 2.11 0.32
C PHE A 17 14.18 1.27 -0.73
N TYR A 18 13.15 0.53 -0.33
CA TYR A 18 12.29 -0.23 -1.23
C TYR A 18 11.66 0.68 -2.31
N PHE A 19 11.13 1.82 -1.91
CA PHE A 19 10.50 2.77 -2.82
C PHE A 19 11.51 3.32 -3.84
N VAL A 20 12.67 3.78 -3.39
CA VAL A 20 13.74 4.29 -4.26
C VAL A 20 14.23 3.20 -5.21
N PHE A 21 14.46 1.99 -4.69
CA PHE A 21 14.90 0.86 -5.52
C PHE A 21 13.87 0.50 -6.60
N ASN A 22 12.58 0.54 -6.26
CA ASN A 22 11.49 0.29 -7.20
C ASN A 22 11.39 1.35 -8.29
N LEU A 23 11.77 2.61 -8.01
CA LEU A 23 11.83 3.68 -9.02
C LEU A 23 13.03 3.51 -9.97
N VAL A 24 14.20 3.16 -9.42
CA VAL A 24 15.46 3.08 -10.19
C VAL A 24 15.55 1.79 -11.00
N SER A 25 15.10 0.67 -10.42
CA SER A 25 15.25 -0.66 -11.01
C SER A 25 13.94 -1.48 -10.90
N PRO A 26 12.85 -1.04 -11.56
CA PRO A 26 11.54 -1.64 -11.39
C PRO A 26 11.49 -3.14 -11.74
N ASN A 27 12.25 -3.59 -12.74
CA ASN A 27 12.25 -4.98 -13.20
C ASN A 27 13.08 -5.92 -12.31
N LEU A 28 13.97 -5.36 -11.49
CA LEU A 28 14.82 -6.13 -10.58
C LEU A 28 14.25 -6.22 -9.16
N THR A 29 13.20 -5.45 -8.86
CA THR A 29 12.64 -5.38 -7.50
C THR A 29 12.19 -6.74 -6.98
N ALA A 30 11.47 -7.52 -7.78
CA ALA A 30 11.03 -8.86 -7.36
C ALA A 30 12.24 -9.76 -7.03
N ARG A 31 13.28 -9.71 -7.86
CA ARG A 31 14.47 -10.56 -7.73
C ARG A 31 15.32 -10.21 -6.49
N TYR A 32 15.49 -8.92 -6.19
CA TYR A 32 16.36 -8.49 -5.07
C TYR A 32 15.61 -8.27 -3.76
N MET A 33 14.33 -7.88 -3.82
CA MET A 33 13.48 -7.65 -2.65
C MET A 33 12.61 -8.85 -2.28
N GLY A 34 12.68 -9.95 -3.08
CA GLY A 34 11.91 -11.17 -2.88
C GLY A 34 10.50 -11.13 -3.46
N PHE A 35 9.87 -9.97 -3.60
CA PHE A 35 8.54 -9.85 -4.21
C PHE A 35 8.30 -8.46 -4.81
N LYS A 36 7.33 -8.38 -5.73
CA LYS A 36 6.81 -7.12 -6.27
C LYS A 36 5.34 -7.26 -6.63
N GLY A 37 4.56 -6.20 -6.36
CA GLY A 37 3.17 -6.07 -6.78
C GLY A 37 3.05 -5.43 -8.16
N TYR A 38 2.20 -5.99 -9.02
CA TYR A 38 1.84 -5.43 -10.33
C TYR A 38 0.32 -5.34 -10.46
N VAL A 39 -0.15 -4.31 -11.15
CA VAL A 39 -1.58 -4.17 -11.47
C VAL A 39 -1.85 -4.78 -12.83
N ILE A 40 -2.76 -5.74 -12.91
CA ILE A 40 -3.21 -6.31 -14.18
C ILE A 40 -4.01 -5.25 -14.96
N LEU A 41 -3.64 -5.05 -16.22
CA LEU A 41 -4.25 -4.03 -17.07
C LEU A 41 -5.13 -4.63 -18.18
N THR A 42 -4.91 -5.90 -18.56
CA THR A 42 -5.53 -6.56 -19.70
C THR A 42 -6.28 -7.82 -19.27
N GLU A 43 -7.13 -8.31 -20.14
CA GLU A 43 -7.94 -9.54 -19.94
C GLU A 43 -7.25 -10.82 -20.44
N SER A 44 -5.97 -10.76 -20.81
CA SER A 44 -5.26 -11.91 -21.41
C SER A 44 -5.18 -13.12 -20.47
N MET A 45 -5.32 -12.91 -19.17
CA MET A 45 -5.30 -13.94 -18.13
C MET A 45 -6.68 -14.15 -17.48
N ALA A 46 -7.74 -13.60 -18.04
CA ALA A 46 -9.10 -13.86 -17.56
C ALA A 46 -9.51 -15.33 -17.84
N PRO A 47 -10.27 -15.97 -16.93
CA PRO A 47 -10.82 -15.45 -15.68
C PRO A 47 -9.89 -15.50 -14.47
N GLU A 48 -8.70 -16.07 -14.61
CA GLU A 48 -7.74 -16.29 -13.52
C GLU A 48 -7.30 -14.96 -12.90
N LEU A 49 -6.83 -14.04 -13.74
CA LEU A 49 -6.43 -12.69 -13.35
C LEU A 49 -7.20 -11.70 -14.23
N VAL A 50 -7.87 -10.74 -13.60
CA VAL A 50 -8.70 -9.76 -14.30
C VAL A 50 -8.15 -8.34 -14.14
N PRO A 51 -8.50 -7.41 -15.03
CA PRO A 51 -8.07 -6.01 -14.90
C PRO A 51 -8.39 -5.41 -13.54
N ASN A 52 -7.44 -4.64 -13.03
CA ASN A 52 -7.41 -4.06 -11.68
C ASN A 52 -7.14 -5.06 -10.53
N ASP A 53 -6.81 -6.32 -10.80
CA ASP A 53 -6.18 -7.16 -9.79
C ASP A 53 -4.76 -6.66 -9.52
N VAL A 54 -4.33 -6.73 -8.26
CA VAL A 54 -2.92 -6.59 -7.87
C VAL A 54 -2.36 -7.98 -7.68
N VAL A 55 -1.39 -8.35 -8.49
CA VAL A 55 -0.72 -9.64 -8.42
C VAL A 55 0.64 -9.48 -7.76
N PHE A 56 1.01 -10.44 -6.94
CA PHE A 56 2.33 -10.52 -6.33
C PHE A 56 3.20 -11.49 -7.10
N ILE A 57 4.34 -10.99 -7.55
CA ILE A 57 5.37 -11.76 -8.24
C ILE A 57 6.53 -11.93 -7.29
N THR A 58 6.94 -13.17 -7.05
CA THR A 58 8.08 -13.53 -6.21
C THR A 58 9.24 -14.02 -7.05
N ALA A 59 10.46 -13.81 -6.54
CA ALA A 59 11.65 -14.36 -7.15
C ALA A 59 11.57 -15.88 -7.22
N TYR A 60 11.99 -16.45 -8.34
CA TYR A 60 11.98 -17.88 -8.57
C TYR A 60 13.15 -18.26 -9.48
N ASP A 61 13.61 -19.52 -9.39
CA ASP A 61 14.68 -19.95 -10.29
C ASP A 61 14.12 -20.19 -11.69
N PHE A 62 14.77 -19.60 -12.67
CA PHE A 62 14.39 -19.71 -14.07
C PHE A 62 14.39 -21.17 -14.55
N ASP A 63 15.34 -21.96 -14.06
CA ASP A 63 15.56 -23.34 -14.52
C ASP A 63 14.56 -24.34 -13.87
N ASP A 64 13.82 -23.93 -12.84
CA ASP A 64 12.82 -24.76 -12.13
C ASP A 64 11.39 -24.57 -12.64
N LEU A 65 11.16 -23.71 -13.65
CA LEU A 65 9.83 -23.42 -14.21
C LEU A 65 9.17 -24.68 -14.79
N LYS A 66 7.87 -24.80 -14.54
CA LYS A 66 7.04 -25.93 -14.98
C LYS A 66 5.86 -25.46 -15.80
N GLU A 67 5.38 -26.34 -16.67
CA GLU A 67 4.16 -26.07 -17.43
C GLU A 67 2.98 -25.75 -16.50
N GLY A 68 2.28 -24.66 -16.81
CA GLY A 68 1.17 -24.16 -16.01
C GLY A 68 1.55 -23.12 -14.94
N ASP A 69 2.84 -22.90 -14.67
CA ASP A 69 3.26 -21.79 -13.82
C ASP A 69 2.83 -20.45 -14.45
N ILE A 70 2.31 -19.54 -13.62
CA ILE A 70 2.04 -18.17 -14.06
C ILE A 70 3.31 -17.36 -13.84
N VAL A 71 3.90 -16.87 -14.91
CA VAL A 71 5.20 -16.19 -14.93
C VAL A 71 5.04 -14.74 -15.31
N ALA A 72 5.85 -13.88 -14.68
CA ALA A 72 6.03 -12.49 -15.08
C ALA A 72 7.35 -12.32 -15.83
N PHE A 73 7.33 -11.61 -16.93
CA PHE A 73 8.49 -11.34 -17.77
C PHE A 73 8.39 -9.98 -18.45
N VAL A 74 9.50 -9.49 -18.97
CA VAL A 74 9.58 -8.23 -19.71
C VAL A 74 9.50 -8.54 -21.20
N ASP A 75 8.48 -8.00 -21.87
CA ASP A 75 8.28 -8.13 -23.31
C ASP A 75 9.28 -7.27 -24.10
N PRO A 76 9.38 -7.41 -25.44
CA PRO A 76 10.26 -6.59 -26.28
C PRO A 76 9.96 -5.09 -26.21
N ASN A 77 8.76 -4.67 -25.83
CA ASN A 77 8.35 -3.29 -25.66
C ASN A 77 8.65 -2.75 -24.25
N ASN A 78 9.37 -3.52 -23.43
CA ASN A 78 9.71 -3.21 -22.05
C ASN A 78 8.52 -3.14 -21.09
N ASN A 79 7.40 -3.80 -21.42
CA ASN A 79 6.26 -3.97 -20.51
C ASN A 79 6.43 -5.25 -19.70
N VAL A 80 5.93 -5.26 -18.46
CA VAL A 80 5.82 -6.50 -17.69
C VAL A 80 4.52 -7.19 -18.05
N VAL A 81 4.63 -8.40 -18.56
CA VAL A 81 3.52 -9.28 -18.96
C VAL A 81 3.45 -10.45 -17.98
N VAL A 82 2.24 -10.89 -17.67
CA VAL A 82 1.96 -12.05 -16.82
C VAL A 82 1.15 -13.04 -17.62
N HIS A 83 1.74 -14.20 -17.93
CA HIS A 83 1.09 -15.28 -18.71
C HIS A 83 1.46 -16.64 -18.12
N TYR A 84 0.84 -17.70 -18.63
CA TYR A 84 1.26 -19.07 -18.30
C TYR A 84 2.56 -19.43 -19.01
N PHE A 85 3.47 -20.08 -18.29
CA PHE A 85 4.57 -20.82 -18.91
C PHE A 85 4.00 -21.94 -19.77
N ALA A 86 4.45 -22.05 -21.01
CA ALA A 86 3.96 -23.04 -21.95
C ALA A 86 5.00 -24.11 -22.26
N GLU A 87 6.17 -23.73 -22.73
CA GLU A 87 7.19 -24.68 -23.16
C GLU A 87 8.60 -24.08 -23.09
N TRP A 88 9.57 -24.96 -22.92
CA TRP A 88 10.98 -24.64 -23.11
C TRP A 88 11.36 -24.63 -24.59
N THR A 89 12.22 -23.73 -24.97
CA THR A 89 12.77 -23.61 -26.33
C THR A 89 14.17 -23.01 -26.29
N VAL A 90 14.76 -22.80 -27.46
CA VAL A 90 16.04 -22.08 -27.58
C VAL A 90 15.89 -20.86 -28.50
N ASN A 91 16.67 -19.85 -28.25
CA ASN A 91 16.74 -18.69 -29.13
C ASN A 91 17.68 -18.96 -30.32
N GLU A 92 17.85 -18.00 -31.21
CA GLU A 92 18.72 -18.08 -32.38
C GLU A 92 20.21 -18.25 -32.04
N ARG A 93 20.59 -17.91 -30.79
CA ARG A 93 21.96 -18.06 -30.28
C ARG A 93 22.21 -19.39 -29.57
N GLY A 94 21.18 -20.22 -29.41
CA GLY A 94 21.22 -21.47 -28.66
C GLY A 94 21.00 -21.31 -27.15
N ASP A 95 20.68 -20.11 -26.64
CA ASP A 95 20.42 -19.94 -25.21
C ASP A 95 19.05 -20.50 -24.86
N ALA A 96 18.94 -21.08 -23.66
CA ALA A 96 17.68 -21.55 -23.11
C ALA A 96 16.69 -20.38 -22.92
N CYS A 97 15.50 -20.55 -23.39
CA CYS A 97 14.39 -19.60 -23.24
C CYS A 97 13.07 -20.37 -23.15
N PHE A 98 12.01 -19.68 -22.78
CA PHE A 98 10.68 -20.25 -22.76
C PHE A 98 9.69 -19.43 -23.57
N ARG A 99 8.55 -20.06 -23.89
CA ARG A 99 7.37 -19.41 -24.47
C ARG A 99 6.24 -19.42 -23.47
N THR A 100 5.34 -18.47 -23.64
CA THR A 100 4.19 -18.27 -22.79
C THR A 100 2.88 -18.34 -23.59
N ARG A 101 1.77 -18.48 -22.88
CA ARG A 101 0.44 -18.42 -23.47
C ARG A 101 -0.52 -17.65 -22.56
N PRO A 102 -1.53 -16.97 -23.12
CA PRO A 102 -2.63 -16.40 -22.34
C PRO A 102 -3.48 -17.50 -21.67
N ALA A 103 -4.41 -17.09 -20.81
CA ALA A 103 -5.32 -18.03 -20.16
C ALA A 103 -6.31 -18.66 -21.14
N ASP A 104 -6.71 -17.96 -22.18
CA ASP A 104 -7.59 -18.46 -23.21
C ASP A 104 -6.87 -19.50 -24.08
N PRO A 105 -7.29 -20.78 -24.05
CA PRO A 105 -6.63 -21.84 -24.81
C PRO A 105 -6.86 -21.74 -26.33
N GLU A 106 -7.85 -20.98 -26.77
CA GLU A 106 -8.12 -20.75 -28.21
C GLU A 106 -7.15 -19.71 -28.81
N LYS A 107 -6.49 -18.94 -27.99
CA LYS A 107 -5.47 -17.99 -28.43
C LYS A 107 -4.13 -18.67 -28.68
N PRO A 108 -3.39 -18.25 -29.70
CA PRO A 108 -2.06 -18.79 -29.96
C PRO A 108 -1.10 -18.46 -28.83
N MET A 109 -0.08 -19.31 -28.67
CA MET A 109 1.06 -19.01 -27.80
C MET A 109 1.75 -17.71 -28.23
N ASP A 110 2.33 -17.02 -27.25
CA ASP A 110 3.13 -15.83 -27.54
C ASP A 110 4.31 -16.19 -28.46
N TYR A 111 4.59 -15.32 -29.40
CA TYR A 111 5.72 -15.52 -30.32
C TYR A 111 7.08 -15.19 -29.69
N TRP A 112 7.06 -14.53 -28.53
CA TRP A 112 8.27 -14.15 -27.80
C TRP A 112 9.00 -15.35 -27.23
N ARG A 113 10.33 -15.25 -27.22
CA ARG A 113 11.22 -16.18 -26.55
C ARG A 113 11.85 -15.46 -25.37
N ILE A 114 11.45 -15.88 -24.17
CA ILE A 114 11.83 -15.20 -22.93
C ILE A 114 13.08 -15.83 -22.36
N THR A 115 14.16 -15.08 -22.33
CA THR A 115 15.44 -15.46 -21.76
C THR A 115 15.52 -15.13 -20.26
N LYS A 116 16.49 -15.69 -19.57
CA LYS A 116 16.68 -15.55 -18.11
C LYS A 116 16.77 -14.07 -17.66
N ASP A 117 17.34 -13.19 -18.48
CA ASP A 117 17.46 -11.76 -18.21
C ASP A 117 16.11 -11.01 -18.27
N LYS A 118 15.14 -11.54 -19.02
CA LYS A 118 13.79 -10.99 -19.17
C LYS A 118 12.79 -11.57 -18.17
N PHE A 119 13.14 -12.67 -17.51
CA PHE A 119 12.30 -13.30 -16.50
C PHE A 119 12.32 -12.48 -15.19
N VAL A 120 11.14 -12.17 -14.66
CA VAL A 120 10.97 -11.39 -13.43
C VAL A 120 10.71 -12.28 -12.21
N GLY A 121 9.89 -13.32 -12.37
CA GLY A 121 9.51 -14.24 -11.30
C GLY A 121 8.18 -14.93 -11.57
N ILE A 122 7.65 -15.63 -10.55
CA ILE A 122 6.37 -16.33 -10.63
C ILE A 122 5.28 -15.65 -9.80
N TYR A 123 4.04 -15.88 -10.19
CA TYR A 123 2.86 -15.47 -9.46
C TYR A 123 2.76 -16.21 -8.12
N SER A 124 2.51 -15.49 -7.04
CA SER A 124 2.35 -16.04 -5.69
C SER A 124 1.00 -15.74 -5.05
N GLY A 125 0.24 -14.80 -5.61
CA GLY A 125 -1.07 -14.44 -5.08
C GLY A 125 -1.61 -13.15 -5.65
N ARG A 126 -2.88 -12.84 -5.38
CA ARG A 126 -3.51 -11.59 -5.83
C ARG A 126 -4.40 -10.95 -4.77
N ILE A 127 -4.60 -9.64 -4.90
CA ILE A 127 -5.69 -8.90 -4.25
C ILE A 127 -6.61 -8.42 -5.36
N PRO A 128 -7.88 -8.91 -5.40
CA PRO A 128 -8.78 -8.60 -6.49
C PRO A 128 -9.24 -7.14 -6.45
N LYS A 129 -9.31 -6.50 -7.63
CA LYS A 129 -9.95 -5.20 -7.91
C LYS A 129 -9.37 -3.97 -7.14
N VAL A 130 -8.24 -4.09 -6.46
CA VAL A 130 -7.63 -3.00 -5.70
C VAL A 130 -6.71 -2.13 -6.57
N GLY A 131 -6.26 -2.63 -7.71
CA GLY A 131 -5.31 -1.95 -8.59
C GLY A 131 -5.80 -0.61 -9.13
N GLY A 132 -7.10 -0.46 -9.37
CA GLY A 132 -7.68 0.82 -9.77
C GLY A 132 -7.46 1.91 -8.71
N PHE A 133 -7.73 1.61 -7.46
CA PHE A 133 -7.48 2.50 -6.32
C PHE A 133 -5.98 2.83 -6.19
N LEU A 134 -5.11 1.83 -6.25
CA LEU A 134 -3.66 2.04 -6.16
C LEU A 134 -3.11 2.92 -7.28
N ARG A 135 -3.64 2.80 -8.50
CA ARG A 135 -3.26 3.69 -9.61
C ARG A 135 -3.65 5.15 -9.36
N VAL A 136 -4.85 5.38 -8.82
CA VAL A 136 -5.29 6.75 -8.47
C VAL A 136 -4.41 7.33 -7.37
N VAL A 137 -4.21 6.58 -6.28
CA VAL A 137 -3.38 7.00 -5.14
C VAL A 137 -1.92 7.21 -5.54
N GLY A 138 -1.36 6.33 -6.39
CA GLY A 138 0.01 6.44 -6.88
C GLY A 138 0.22 7.47 -8.00
N SER A 139 -0.85 8.08 -8.52
CA SER A 139 -0.74 9.15 -9.50
C SER A 139 -0.21 10.46 -8.87
N PRO A 140 0.39 11.38 -9.66
CA PRO A 140 0.81 12.68 -9.13
C PRO A 140 -0.33 13.44 -8.43
N ILE A 141 -1.55 13.36 -8.98
CA ILE A 141 -2.75 14.00 -8.40
C ILE A 141 -3.13 13.32 -7.07
N GLY A 142 -3.09 11.99 -7.02
CA GLY A 142 -3.37 11.22 -5.80
C GLY A 142 -2.39 11.52 -4.68
N LEU A 143 -1.09 11.63 -5.00
CA LEU A 143 -0.05 12.00 -4.05
C LEU A 143 -0.26 13.41 -3.48
N ILE A 144 -0.60 14.38 -4.34
CA ILE A 144 -0.94 15.75 -3.90
C ILE A 144 -2.17 15.72 -2.96
N ALA A 145 -3.21 14.96 -3.34
CA ALA A 145 -4.41 14.84 -2.51
C ALA A 145 -4.10 14.26 -1.12
N ILE A 146 -3.26 13.23 -1.03
CA ILE A 146 -2.83 12.65 0.26
C ILE A 146 -2.10 13.68 1.12
N VAL A 147 -1.19 14.46 0.53
CA VAL A 147 -0.47 15.52 1.25
C VAL A 147 -1.44 16.58 1.76
N VAL A 148 -2.37 17.04 0.93
CA VAL A 148 -3.39 18.03 1.31
C VAL A 148 -4.27 17.50 2.45
N ILE A 149 -4.73 16.24 2.36
CA ILE A 149 -5.52 15.61 3.43
C ILE A 149 -4.70 15.51 4.72
N GLY A 150 -3.44 15.07 4.64
CA GLY A 150 -2.55 14.95 5.80
C GLY A 150 -2.31 16.30 6.50
N VAL A 151 -2.04 17.36 5.72
CA VAL A 151 -1.87 18.73 6.24
C VAL A 151 -3.18 19.23 6.86
N SER A 152 -4.32 18.97 6.22
CA SER A 152 -5.63 19.37 6.75
C SER A 152 -5.92 18.70 8.09
N ILE A 153 -5.69 17.41 8.21
CA ILE A 153 -5.85 16.66 9.47
C ILE A 153 -4.90 17.21 10.54
N TYR A 154 -3.63 17.46 10.18
CA TYR A 154 -2.65 18.03 11.09
C TYR A 154 -3.11 19.40 11.62
N LEU A 155 -3.58 20.30 10.75
CA LEU A 155 -4.08 21.62 11.14
C LEU A 155 -5.32 21.52 12.05
N ILE A 156 -6.26 20.63 11.71
CA ILE A 156 -7.46 20.39 12.55
C ILE A 156 -7.02 19.93 13.94
N VAL A 157 -6.20 18.88 14.02
CA VAL A 157 -5.71 18.37 15.31
C VAL A 157 -4.92 19.43 16.07
N HIS A 158 -4.13 20.25 15.39
CA HIS A 158 -3.36 21.32 16.02
C HIS A 158 -4.26 22.44 16.55
N ILE A 159 -5.31 22.81 15.80
CA ILE A 159 -6.27 23.84 16.24
C ILE A 159 -7.05 23.34 17.48
N PHE A 160 -7.52 22.09 17.46
CA PHE A 160 -8.25 21.51 18.59
C PHE A 160 -7.37 21.14 19.79
N LYS A 161 -6.05 21.00 19.60
CA LYS A 161 -5.06 20.83 20.69
C LYS A 161 -4.56 22.15 21.29
N LYS A 162 -4.99 23.31 20.77
CA LYS A 162 -4.63 24.59 21.41
C LYS A 162 -5.30 24.72 22.77
N PRO A 163 -4.57 25.15 23.78
CA PRO A 163 -4.59 24.52 25.08
C PRO A 163 -5.48 25.27 26.07
N THR A 164 -6.12 24.51 26.88
CA THR A 164 -6.60 24.90 28.22
C THR A 164 -5.52 25.60 29.07
N LYS A 165 -4.24 25.46 28.74
CA LYS A 165 -3.13 26.05 29.52
C LYS A 165 -3.02 27.58 29.36
N GLU A 166 -3.16 28.15 28.15
CA GLU A 166 -3.14 29.58 27.95
C GLU A 166 -4.33 30.29 28.66
N LYS A 167 -5.50 29.64 28.65
CA LYS A 167 -6.66 30.17 29.38
C LYS A 167 -6.51 30.08 30.89
N GLN A 168 -5.82 29.06 31.39
CA GLN A 168 -5.52 28.95 32.84
C GLN A 168 -4.45 29.94 33.28
N GLU A 169 -3.44 30.21 32.44
CA GLU A 169 -2.43 31.24 32.75
C GLU A 169 -3.00 32.67 32.61
N GLU A 170 -3.89 32.89 31.64
CA GLU A 170 -4.57 34.19 31.49
C GLU A 170 -5.53 34.47 32.65
N ILE A 171 -6.26 33.48 33.15
CA ILE A 171 -7.13 33.56 34.32
C ILE A 171 -6.30 33.74 35.61
N ALA A 172 -5.16 33.05 35.73
CA ALA A 172 -4.25 33.19 36.85
C ALA A 172 -3.54 34.58 36.89
N GLN A 173 -3.22 35.17 35.72
CA GLN A 173 -2.64 36.51 35.61
C GLN A 173 -3.67 37.64 35.75
N ALA A 174 -4.94 37.36 35.43
CA ALA A 174 -6.03 38.34 35.56
C ALA A 174 -6.53 38.57 37.01
N GLY A 175 -5.97 37.82 37.98
CA GLY A 175 -6.23 38.10 39.42
C GLY A 175 -7.69 37.89 39.83
N ALA A 176 -8.40 36.91 39.23
CA ALA A 176 -9.75 36.56 39.67
C ALA A 176 -9.69 35.98 41.10
N PRO A 177 -10.48 36.48 42.08
CA PRO A 177 -10.46 35.98 43.44
C PRO A 177 -10.92 34.53 43.50
N GLU A 178 -10.24 33.72 44.31
CA GLU A 178 -10.50 32.29 44.54
C GLU A 178 -11.95 31.96 44.96
N GLU A 179 -12.71 32.96 45.37
CA GLU A 179 -14.11 32.83 45.85
C GLU A 179 -15.08 32.32 44.76
N ASN A 180 -14.81 32.60 43.46
CA ASN A 180 -15.70 32.17 42.37
C ASN A 180 -15.50 30.71 41.92
N ILE A 181 -14.40 30.08 42.29
CA ILE A 181 -14.12 28.69 41.90
C ILE A 181 -14.90 27.73 42.82
N ILE A 182 -15.05 28.10 44.09
CA ILE A 182 -15.74 27.27 45.08
C ILE A 182 -17.26 27.30 44.87
N GLU A 183 -17.82 28.41 44.39
CA GLU A 183 -19.25 28.49 44.04
C GLU A 183 -19.60 27.74 42.78
N ALA A 184 -18.73 27.74 41.74
CA ALA A 184 -18.93 26.99 40.49
C ALA A 184 -18.84 25.48 40.68
N GLU A 185 -17.91 25.00 41.53
CA GLU A 185 -17.84 23.56 41.89
C GLU A 185 -19.01 23.10 42.77
N ALA A 186 -19.54 23.99 43.62
CA ALA A 186 -20.72 23.70 44.47
C ALA A 186 -22.03 23.66 43.67
N GLU A 187 -22.11 24.37 42.55
CA GLU A 187 -23.29 24.38 41.68
C GLU A 187 -23.33 23.15 40.77
N VAL A 188 -22.18 22.70 40.25
CA VAL A 188 -22.05 21.46 39.43
C VAL A 188 -22.36 20.21 40.25
N VAL A 189 -21.96 20.17 41.54
CA VAL A 189 -22.24 19.04 42.43
C VAL A 189 -23.71 18.98 42.85
N LYS A 190 -24.47 20.05 42.73
CA LYS A 190 -25.91 20.09 43.05
C LYS A 190 -26.80 19.74 41.87
N GLU A 191 -26.32 19.79 40.64
CA GLU A 191 -27.14 19.42 39.47
C GLU A 191 -27.10 17.93 39.12
N GLU A 192 -26.05 17.19 39.46
CA GLU A 192 -26.00 15.74 39.20
C GLU A 192 -27.07 14.89 39.91
N PRO A 193 -27.52 15.16 41.17
CA PRO A 193 -28.50 14.34 41.78
C PRO A 193 -29.93 14.47 41.23
N LYS A 194 -30.27 15.58 40.56
CA LYS A 194 -31.61 15.79 40.00
C LYS A 194 -31.91 15.08 38.71
N LEU A 195 -30.89 14.75 37.91
CA LEU A 195 -31.01 14.05 36.64
C LEU A 195 -31.18 12.53 36.81
N GLU A 196 -30.77 11.95 37.94
CA GLU A 196 -30.96 10.53 38.21
C GLU A 196 -32.34 10.22 38.80
N GLU A 197 -33.03 11.15 39.46
CA GLU A 197 -34.38 10.94 39.99
C GLU A 197 -35.46 10.96 38.88
N GLU A 198 -35.30 11.79 37.84
CA GLU A 198 -36.28 11.91 36.75
C GLU A 198 -36.29 10.64 35.83
N LYS A 199 -35.23 9.84 35.83
CA LYS A 199 -35.15 8.58 35.03
C LYS A 199 -35.74 7.36 35.73
N LYS A 200 -36.15 7.46 36.98
CA LYS A 200 -36.75 6.32 37.73
C LYS A 200 -38.29 6.36 37.83
N GLU A 201 -38.90 7.42 37.35
CA GLU A 201 -40.39 7.59 37.39
C GLU A 201 -41.06 7.61 36.02
N SER A 202 -40.34 7.21 34.94
CA SER A 202 -40.94 7.13 33.60
C SER A 202 -40.90 5.70 33.03
#